data_cf78f353eba29e672ec1316613c92604
#
_entry.id   cf78f353eba29e672ec1316613c92604
#
_cell.length_a   1.000
_cell.length_b   1.000
_cell.length_c   1.000
_cell.angle_alpha   90.00
_cell.angle_beta   90.00
_cell.angle_gamma   90.00
#
_symmetry.space_group_name_H-M   'P 1'
#
loop_
_entity.id
_entity.type
_entity.pdbx_description
1 polymer ?
#
loop_
_entity_poly.entity_id
_entity_poly.type
_entity_poly.pdbx_seq_one_letter_code
_entity_poly.pdbx_strand_id
1 'polypeptide(L)'
;MKVLVRNGKRIGLLALLGLCLPAFAIAATPRLAVEEVQMRVSYGDLDLDRQAGVERLYQRIRAAAAGACGSSTLREAGSLKALRANQDCYRELVDEAVLKVDNAALTKRHFG
;
A
#
# COMPACT_ATOMS: atom_id res chain seq x y z
N MET A 1 2.98 -17.45 7.14
CA MET A 1 3.07 -16.01 7.45
C MET A 1 2.42 -15.19 6.35
N LYS A 2 1.73 -14.15 6.75
CA LYS A 2 1.05 -13.24 5.83
C LYS A 2 1.50 -11.81 6.12
N VAL A 3 1.80 -11.06 5.09
CA VAL A 3 2.09 -9.63 5.19
C VAL A 3 0.86 -8.84 4.73
N LEU A 4 0.37 -7.95 5.58
CA LEU A 4 -0.66 -6.97 5.24
C LEU A 4 0.01 -5.61 5.07
N VAL A 5 -0.08 -5.06 3.87
CA VAL A 5 0.45 -3.73 3.54
C VAL A 5 -0.71 -2.76 3.48
N ARG A 6 -0.63 -1.72 4.30
CA ARG A 6 -1.62 -0.64 4.37
C ARG A 6 -0.94 0.66 3.98
N ASN A 7 -1.31 1.19 2.85
CA ASN A 7 -0.83 2.50 2.40
C ASN A 7 -1.78 3.58 2.94
N GLY A 8 -1.49 4.07 4.12
CA GLY A 8 -2.27 5.12 4.78
C GLY A 8 -1.43 6.37 5.00
N LYS A 9 -1.74 7.46 4.32
CA LYS A 9 -1.24 8.78 4.74
C LYS A 9 -1.89 9.14 6.07
N ARG A 10 -1.16 8.95 7.16
CA ARG A 10 -1.59 9.43 8.48
C ARG A 10 -1.51 10.96 8.49
N ILE A 11 -2.65 11.61 8.35
CA ILE A 11 -2.80 13.02 8.69
C ILE A 11 -2.91 13.07 10.22
N GLY A 12 -1.89 13.60 10.86
CA GLY A 12 -1.83 13.74 12.31
C GLY A 12 -2.97 14.60 12.83
N LEU A 13 -3.71 14.05 13.77
CA LEU A 13 -4.75 14.75 14.52
C LEU A 13 -4.08 15.49 15.68
N LEU A 14 -3.91 16.81 15.56
CA LEU A 14 -3.60 17.68 16.69
C LEU A 14 -4.88 17.92 17.48
N ALA A 15 -4.95 17.34 18.68
CA ALA A 15 -5.99 17.62 19.65
C ALA A 15 -5.68 18.96 20.34
N LEU A 16 -6.50 19.99 20.11
CA LEU A 16 -6.58 21.20 20.91
C LEU A 16 -7.82 21.14 21.78
N LEU A 17 -7.58 21.09 23.09
CA LEU A 17 -8.58 21.30 24.13
C LEU A 17 -9.07 22.76 24.06
N GLY A 18 -10.39 22.94 24.06
CA GLY A 18 -10.95 24.29 24.21
C GLY A 18 -12.49 24.32 24.24
N LEU A 19 -13.01 24.40 25.44
CA LEU A 19 -14.25 25.06 25.93
C LEU A 19 -15.56 24.92 25.16
N CYS A 20 -16.57 24.49 25.95
CA CYS A 20 -18.03 24.56 25.73
C CYS A 20 -18.54 25.75 24.93
N LEU A 21 -19.38 25.46 23.91
CA LEU A 21 -20.49 26.30 23.45
C LEU A 21 -21.58 25.45 22.73
N PRO A 22 -22.86 25.88 22.71
CA PRO A 22 -24.00 25.00 22.49
C PRO A 22 -24.27 24.71 21.01
N ALA A 23 -24.81 23.54 20.82
CA ALA A 23 -25.62 23.03 19.70
C ALA A 23 -25.77 23.96 18.47
N PHE A 24 -24.82 23.85 17.54
CA PHE A 24 -25.12 24.02 16.13
C PHE A 24 -24.96 22.66 15.47
N ALA A 25 -26.05 22.18 14.86
CA ALA A 25 -26.02 21.02 13.99
C ALA A 25 -25.07 21.32 12.84
N ILE A 26 -23.79 20.93 13.00
CA ILE A 26 -22.83 20.95 11.92
C ILE A 26 -23.22 19.77 11.03
N ALA A 27 -23.79 20.08 9.86
CA ALA A 27 -23.93 19.13 8.78
C ALA A 27 -22.61 18.41 8.64
N ALA A 28 -22.61 17.06 8.81
CA ALA A 28 -21.45 16.23 8.63
C ALA A 28 -20.89 16.52 7.24
N THR A 29 -19.75 17.19 7.16
CA THR A 29 -18.99 17.27 5.92
C THR A 29 -18.70 15.83 5.51
N PRO A 30 -19.05 15.42 4.27
CA PRO A 30 -18.67 14.09 3.80
C PRO A 30 -17.16 14.02 3.90
N ARG A 31 -16.67 13.24 4.85
CA ARG A 31 -15.28 12.82 4.85
C ARG A 31 -15.11 12.09 3.53
N LEU A 32 -14.34 12.68 2.62
CA LEU A 32 -13.80 11.95 1.50
C LEU A 32 -13.09 10.75 2.14
N ALA A 33 -13.74 9.59 2.08
CA ALA A 33 -13.12 8.35 2.49
C ALA A 33 -11.93 8.17 1.54
N VAL A 34 -10.73 8.48 2.04
CA VAL A 34 -9.50 8.07 1.36
C VAL A 34 -9.53 6.56 1.42
N GLU A 35 -9.90 5.95 0.31
CA GLU A 35 -9.90 4.49 0.19
C GLU A 35 -8.47 4.02 0.38
N GLU A 36 -8.22 3.44 1.54
CA GLU A 36 -6.90 2.89 1.87
C GLU A 36 -6.71 1.60 1.07
N VAL A 37 -5.80 1.61 0.12
CA VAL A 37 -5.48 0.43 -0.66
C VAL A 37 -4.71 -0.55 0.22
N GLN A 38 -5.24 -1.76 0.33
CA GLN A 38 -4.65 -2.85 1.12
C GLN A 38 -4.29 -4.02 0.23
N MET A 39 -3.14 -4.62 0.51
CA MET A 39 -2.64 -5.79 -0.18
C MET A 39 -2.26 -6.87 0.83
N ARG A 40 -2.57 -8.13 0.51
CA ARG A 40 -2.21 -9.28 1.34
C ARG A 40 -1.40 -10.29 0.53
N VAL A 41 -0.23 -10.67 1.03
CA VAL A 41 0.65 -11.66 0.41
C VAL A 41 0.97 -12.76 1.41
N SER A 42 0.75 -14.02 1.02
CA SER A 42 1.12 -15.19 1.80
C SER A 42 2.47 -15.73 1.31
N TYR A 43 3.34 -16.10 2.25
CA TYR A 43 4.67 -16.63 1.93
C TYR A 43 5.18 -17.72 2.89
N GLY A 44 4.31 -18.23 3.78
CA GLY A 44 4.70 -19.30 4.72
C GLY A 44 5.06 -20.63 4.08
N ASP A 45 4.69 -20.84 2.81
CA ASP A 45 5.03 -22.00 1.97
C ASP A 45 6.36 -21.87 1.24
N LEU A 46 7.04 -20.71 1.35
CA LEU A 46 8.29 -20.41 0.64
C LEU A 46 9.49 -20.54 1.55
N ASP A 47 10.57 -21.15 1.03
CA ASP A 47 11.87 -21.19 1.68
C ASP A 47 12.66 -19.92 1.30
N LEU A 48 12.70 -18.94 2.21
CA LEU A 48 13.38 -17.66 2.00
C LEU A 48 14.88 -17.72 2.20
N ASP A 49 15.43 -18.85 2.65
CA ASP A 49 16.87 -19.10 2.70
C ASP A 49 17.41 -19.47 1.32
N ARG A 50 16.53 -19.78 0.39
CA ARG A 50 16.85 -20.08 -1.00
C ARG A 50 16.46 -18.95 -1.93
N GLN A 51 17.33 -18.65 -2.88
CA GLN A 51 17.05 -17.61 -3.89
C GLN A 51 15.75 -17.83 -4.65
N ALA A 52 15.43 -19.10 -4.97
CA ALA A 52 14.18 -19.44 -5.65
C ALA A 52 12.93 -19.06 -4.83
N GLY A 53 12.96 -19.23 -3.51
CA GLY A 53 11.88 -18.81 -2.61
C GLY A 53 11.74 -17.29 -2.54
N VAL A 54 12.85 -16.58 -2.44
CA VAL A 54 12.91 -15.11 -2.45
C VAL A 54 12.34 -14.56 -3.75
N GLU A 55 12.74 -15.11 -4.90
CA GLU A 55 12.24 -14.67 -6.21
C GLU A 55 10.72 -14.92 -6.35
N ARG A 56 10.22 -16.09 -5.90
CA ARG A 56 8.79 -16.37 -5.89
C ARG A 56 8.01 -15.41 -5.01
N LEU A 57 8.53 -15.08 -3.83
CA LEU A 57 7.90 -14.08 -2.97
C LEU A 57 7.87 -12.71 -3.65
N TYR A 58 8.96 -12.30 -4.26
CA TYR A 58 9.02 -11.03 -4.98
C TYR A 58 7.98 -10.95 -6.10
N GLN A 59 7.80 -12.02 -6.87
CA GLN A 59 6.76 -12.07 -7.89
C GLN A 59 5.34 -12.02 -7.31
N ARG A 60 5.08 -12.68 -6.18
CA ARG A 60 3.78 -12.60 -5.48
C ARG A 60 3.48 -11.18 -5.00
N ILE A 61 4.47 -10.49 -4.43
CA ILE A 61 4.34 -9.10 -3.99
C ILE A 61 3.97 -8.21 -5.17
N ARG A 62 4.70 -8.33 -6.28
CA ARG A 62 4.46 -7.53 -7.48
C ARG A 62 3.08 -7.80 -8.09
N ALA A 63 2.67 -9.05 -8.17
CA ALA A 63 1.35 -9.42 -8.69
C ALA A 63 0.22 -8.88 -7.81
N ALA A 64 0.36 -8.98 -6.49
CA ALA A 64 -0.62 -8.46 -5.55
C ALA A 64 -0.72 -6.93 -5.62
N ALA A 65 0.42 -6.22 -5.70
CA ALA A 65 0.44 -4.77 -5.85
C ALA A 65 -0.20 -4.31 -7.17
N ALA A 66 0.08 -5.00 -8.27
CA ALA A 66 -0.53 -4.70 -9.56
C ALA A 66 -2.06 -4.89 -9.53
N GLY A 67 -2.53 -5.97 -8.87
CA GLY A 67 -3.97 -6.20 -8.70
C GLY A 67 -4.66 -5.16 -7.80
N ALA A 68 -3.96 -4.63 -6.81
CA ALA A 68 -4.50 -3.66 -5.86
C ALA A 68 -4.53 -2.22 -6.40
N CYS A 69 -3.56 -1.84 -7.23
CA CYS A 69 -3.36 -0.45 -7.67
C CYS A 69 -3.94 -0.11 -9.04
N GLY A 70 -4.52 -1.07 -9.75
CA GLY A 70 -5.07 -0.86 -11.08
C GLY A 70 -4.05 -0.92 -12.21
N SER A 71 -4.50 -0.59 -13.42
CA SER A 71 -3.72 -0.79 -14.64
C SER A 71 -2.48 0.08 -14.75
N SER A 72 -1.42 -0.51 -15.29
CA SER A 72 -0.17 0.18 -15.64
C SER A 72 -0.14 0.73 -17.07
N THR A 73 -1.23 0.60 -17.82
CA THR A 73 -1.33 1.11 -19.19
C THR A 73 -2.23 2.35 -19.25
N LEU A 74 -1.85 3.32 -20.09
CA LEU A 74 -2.63 4.55 -20.26
C LEU A 74 -4.04 4.29 -20.79
N ARG A 75 -4.17 3.31 -21.67
CA ARG A 75 -5.44 2.94 -22.28
C ARG A 75 -6.47 2.50 -21.24
N GLU A 76 -6.05 1.67 -20.30
CA GLU A 76 -6.92 1.13 -19.26
C GLU A 76 -7.08 2.06 -18.08
N ALA A 77 -6.05 2.84 -17.74
CA ALA A 77 -6.11 3.86 -16.70
C ALA A 77 -6.98 5.06 -17.10
N GLY A 78 -7.15 5.30 -18.39
CA GLY A 78 -8.01 6.33 -18.96
C GLY A 78 -7.42 7.74 -18.98
N SER A 79 -6.41 8.04 -18.16
CA SER A 79 -5.71 9.33 -18.14
C SER A 79 -4.27 9.20 -17.63
N LEU A 80 -3.42 10.16 -17.99
CA LEU A 80 -2.04 10.23 -17.44
C LEU A 80 -2.03 10.41 -15.93
N LYS A 81 -2.99 11.16 -15.38
CA LYS A 81 -3.11 11.35 -13.93
C LYS A 81 -3.41 10.03 -13.23
N ALA A 82 -4.38 9.28 -13.73
CA ALA A 82 -4.74 7.98 -13.18
C ALA A 82 -3.59 6.97 -13.33
N LEU A 83 -2.93 6.95 -14.49
CA LEU A 83 -1.76 6.09 -14.70
C LEU A 83 -0.65 6.36 -13.69
N ARG A 84 -0.30 7.63 -13.46
CA ARG A 84 0.72 8.01 -12.48
C ARG A 84 0.31 7.60 -11.06
N ALA A 85 -0.94 7.85 -10.68
CA ALA A 85 -1.46 7.44 -9.38
C ALA A 85 -1.37 5.92 -9.18
N ASN A 86 -1.70 5.12 -10.20
CA ASN A 86 -1.57 3.66 -10.17
C ASN A 86 -0.10 3.22 -10.04
N GLN A 87 0.80 3.87 -10.74
CA GLN A 87 2.25 3.57 -10.68
C GLN A 87 2.84 3.93 -9.32
N ASP A 88 2.47 5.06 -8.74
CA ASP A 88 2.91 5.46 -7.40
C ASP A 88 2.37 4.51 -6.34
N CYS A 89 1.08 4.17 -6.39
CA CYS A 89 0.46 3.16 -5.53
C CYS A 89 1.23 1.82 -5.61
N TYR A 90 1.49 1.33 -6.82
CA TYR A 90 2.20 0.07 -7.03
C TYR A 90 3.58 0.09 -6.38
N ARG A 91 4.36 1.13 -6.62
CA ARG A 91 5.72 1.28 -6.06
C ARG A 91 5.68 1.31 -4.54
N GLU A 92 4.82 2.13 -3.95
CA GLU A 92 4.67 2.25 -2.51
C GLU A 92 4.28 0.92 -1.85
N LEU A 93 3.34 0.17 -2.44
CA LEU A 93 2.94 -1.14 -1.91
C LEU A 93 4.05 -2.18 -2.00
N VAL A 94 4.81 -2.21 -3.09
CA VAL A 94 5.94 -3.14 -3.24
C VAL A 94 7.05 -2.81 -2.24
N ASP A 95 7.43 -1.53 -2.15
CA ASP A 95 8.46 -1.06 -1.20
C ASP A 95 8.08 -1.42 0.24
N GLU A 96 6.86 -1.11 0.64
CA GLU A 96 6.37 -1.39 2.00
C GLU A 96 6.30 -2.89 2.30
N ALA A 97 5.86 -3.70 1.33
CA ALA A 97 5.80 -5.14 1.50
C ALA A 97 7.19 -5.77 1.68
N VAL A 98 8.17 -5.34 0.87
CA VAL A 98 9.55 -5.80 0.97
C VAL A 98 10.13 -5.46 2.34
N LEU A 99 9.91 -4.24 2.82
CA LEU A 99 10.39 -3.80 4.14
C LEU A 99 9.70 -4.55 5.29
N LYS A 100 8.39 -4.85 5.18
CA LYS A 100 7.65 -5.60 6.20
C LYS A 100 8.05 -7.06 6.31
N VAL A 101 8.44 -7.70 5.22
CA VAL A 101 8.97 -9.08 5.25
C VAL A 101 10.30 -9.13 6.00
N ASP A 102 11.08 -8.07 5.96
CA ASP A 102 12.36 -7.93 6.67
C ASP A 102 13.34 -9.08 6.34
N ASN A 103 13.49 -9.40 5.07
CA ASN A 103 14.42 -10.40 4.59
C ASN A 103 15.53 -9.73 3.77
N ALA A 104 16.80 -9.92 4.16
CA ALA A 104 17.94 -9.25 3.54
C ALA A 104 18.09 -9.56 2.05
N ALA A 105 17.85 -10.81 1.63
CA ALA A 105 17.94 -11.20 0.24
C ALA A 105 16.83 -10.56 -0.61
N LEU A 106 15.59 -10.48 -0.06
CA LEU A 106 14.47 -9.81 -0.70
C LEU A 106 14.71 -8.30 -0.83
N THR A 107 15.21 -7.67 0.23
CA THR A 107 15.56 -6.24 0.24
C THR A 107 16.63 -5.94 -0.80
N LYS A 108 17.68 -6.73 -0.84
CA LYS A 108 18.74 -6.62 -1.86
C LYS A 108 18.20 -6.84 -3.29
N ARG A 109 17.28 -7.79 -3.46
CA ARG A 109 16.65 -8.06 -4.76
C ARG A 109 15.85 -6.86 -5.28
N HIS A 110 15.22 -6.11 -4.39
CA HIS A 110 14.34 -4.98 -4.75
C HIS A 110 15.08 -3.66 -4.86
N PHE A 111 15.88 -3.32 -3.87
CA PHE A 111 16.58 -2.02 -3.82
C PHE A 111 18.00 -2.05 -4.42
N GLY A 112 18.48 -3.21 -4.80
CA GLY A 112 19.76 -3.35 -5.47
C GLY A 112 20.94 -3.53 -4.62
#